data_11d93816bedb4c7459b99cde53e80640
#
_entry.id   11d93816bedb4c7459b99cde53e80640
#
_cell.length_a   1.000
_cell.length_b   1.000
_cell.length_c   1.000
_cell.angle_alpha   90.00
_cell.angle_beta   90.00
_cell.angle_gamma   90.00
#
_symmetry.space_group_name_H-M   'P 1'
#
loop_
_entity.id
_entity.type
_entity.pdbx_description
1 polymer ?
#
loop_
_entity_poly.entity_id
_entity_poly.type
_entity_poly.pdbx_seq_one_letter_code
_entity_poly.pdbx_strand_id
1 'polypeptide(L)'
;PKLGIREKIIHLLEPYLKDVIAVFIYGSYARHEETKDSDIDVMVITKDRNIPIKIKEPNLDVIVFELDKLKEAIKKYPVMYYQIVQEGEPLINAYVVEELKNIKVENESFKYYISETKEHFQSNKELIELDKLDSEYVMSYSVIYSTILRLRGIFIIKYVLNKEKFSNKAFQEWLIGDGMTNQEFEQCYTAYRIIRNNKDIKNIKIKISVAEKLLNILIKETSVIEAKHYGK
;
A
#
# COMPACT_ATOMS: atom_id res chain seq x y z
N PRO A 1 -11.50 29.73 -15.12
CA PRO A 1 -11.52 28.97 -13.89
C PRO A 1 -10.64 27.74 -14.05
N LYS A 2 -9.75 27.46 -13.06
CA LYS A 2 -8.97 26.20 -13.07
C LYS A 2 -9.97 25.08 -12.84
N LEU A 3 -10.03 24.11 -13.75
CA LEU A 3 -10.80 22.88 -13.58
C LEU A 3 -10.40 22.19 -12.27
N GLY A 4 -11.37 21.69 -11.53
CA GLY A 4 -11.10 20.85 -10.36
C GLY A 4 -10.42 19.54 -10.79
N ILE A 5 -9.78 18.85 -9.85
CA ILE A 5 -9.07 17.56 -10.13
C ILE A 5 -9.99 16.56 -10.86
N ARG A 6 -11.23 16.42 -10.39
CA ARG A 6 -12.22 15.51 -10.96
C ARG A 6 -12.56 15.86 -12.42
N GLU A 7 -12.83 17.12 -12.68
CA GLU A 7 -13.13 17.63 -14.03
C GLU A 7 -11.94 17.42 -14.97
N LYS A 8 -10.72 17.67 -14.49
CA LYS A 8 -9.50 17.44 -15.25
C LYS A 8 -9.33 15.97 -15.66
N ILE A 9 -9.54 15.02 -14.72
CA ILE A 9 -9.44 13.59 -15.00
C ILE A 9 -10.49 13.16 -16.02
N ILE A 10 -11.74 13.62 -15.87
CA ILE A 10 -12.83 13.31 -16.82
C ILE A 10 -12.49 13.83 -18.20
N HIS A 11 -12.01 15.06 -18.32
CA HIS A 11 -11.63 15.66 -19.60
C HIS A 11 -10.49 14.87 -20.30
N LEU A 12 -9.48 14.42 -19.53
CA LEU A 12 -8.39 13.59 -20.06
C LEU A 12 -8.88 12.22 -20.55
N LEU A 13 -9.99 11.72 -20.02
CA LEU A 13 -10.57 10.42 -20.36
C LEU A 13 -11.61 10.52 -21.50
N GLU A 14 -12.05 11.70 -21.90
CA GLU A 14 -13.07 11.89 -22.96
C GLU A 14 -12.83 11.04 -24.23
N PRO A 15 -11.60 10.94 -24.77
CA PRO A 15 -11.35 10.13 -25.97
C PRO A 15 -11.58 8.62 -25.77
N TYR A 16 -11.61 8.15 -24.53
CA TYR A 16 -11.65 6.73 -24.15
C TYR A 16 -12.98 6.32 -23.52
N LEU A 17 -13.94 7.24 -23.31
CA LEU A 17 -15.18 7.00 -22.55
C LEU A 17 -16.03 5.83 -23.08
N LYS A 18 -15.99 5.57 -24.39
CA LYS A 18 -16.71 4.43 -25.02
C LYS A 18 -16.24 3.05 -24.50
N ASP A 19 -14.99 2.99 -24.06
CA ASP A 19 -14.31 1.76 -23.61
C ASP A 19 -14.18 1.68 -22.09
N VAL A 20 -14.47 2.80 -21.39
CA VAL A 20 -14.38 2.90 -19.94
C VAL A 20 -15.67 2.45 -19.30
N ILE A 21 -15.58 1.55 -18.33
CA ILE A 21 -16.72 1.06 -17.52
C ILE A 21 -16.88 1.90 -16.25
N ALA A 22 -15.78 2.16 -15.54
CA ALA A 22 -15.77 2.94 -14.31
C ALA A 22 -14.42 3.61 -14.09
N VAL A 23 -14.41 4.67 -13.29
CA VAL A 23 -13.20 5.38 -12.88
C VAL A 23 -13.33 5.76 -11.41
N PHE A 24 -12.25 5.61 -10.65
CA PHE A 24 -12.19 6.10 -9.28
C PHE A 24 -10.79 6.60 -8.91
N ILE A 25 -10.74 7.56 -8.01
CA ILE A 25 -9.51 8.02 -7.35
C ILE A 25 -9.26 7.12 -6.15
N TYR A 26 -8.00 6.76 -5.88
CA TYR A 26 -7.60 6.02 -4.68
C TYR A 26 -6.34 6.63 -4.06
N GLY A 27 -5.77 5.99 -3.06
CA GLY A 27 -4.55 6.46 -2.43
C GLY A 27 -4.76 7.66 -1.51
N SER A 28 -3.74 8.52 -1.41
CA SER A 28 -3.73 9.63 -0.45
C SER A 28 -4.86 10.62 -0.67
N TYR A 29 -5.20 10.93 -1.93
CA TYR A 29 -6.30 11.84 -2.25
C TYR A 29 -7.67 11.30 -1.83
N ALA A 30 -7.93 10.02 -2.03
CA ALA A 30 -9.18 9.40 -1.61
C ALA A 30 -9.31 9.30 -0.08
N ARG A 31 -8.20 9.28 0.63
CA ARG A 31 -8.17 9.25 2.11
C ARG A 31 -8.08 10.64 2.74
N HIS A 32 -7.97 11.72 1.94
CA HIS A 32 -7.71 13.10 2.43
C HIS A 32 -6.41 13.19 3.26
N GLU A 33 -5.39 12.46 2.85
CA GLU A 33 -4.05 12.41 3.48
C GLU A 33 -2.96 12.90 2.50
N GLU A 34 -3.35 13.59 1.42
CA GLU A 34 -2.42 14.09 0.42
C GLU A 34 -1.51 15.18 0.96
N THR A 35 -0.31 15.23 0.40
CA THR A 35 0.68 16.28 0.65
C THR A 35 0.94 17.03 -0.66
N LYS A 36 1.70 18.12 -0.61
CA LYS A 36 2.06 18.93 -1.81
C LYS A 36 2.78 18.11 -2.90
N ASP A 37 3.46 17.03 -2.49
CA ASP A 37 4.24 16.15 -3.38
C ASP A 37 3.50 14.85 -3.70
N SER A 38 2.21 14.74 -3.36
CA SER A 38 1.43 13.53 -3.63
C SER A 38 0.96 13.51 -5.07
N ASP A 39 1.13 12.37 -5.73
CA ASP A 39 0.50 12.06 -7.00
C ASP A 39 -0.99 11.73 -6.79
N ILE A 40 -1.80 11.96 -7.82
CA ILE A 40 -3.20 11.57 -7.84
C ILE A 40 -3.27 10.18 -8.47
N ASP A 41 -3.63 9.19 -7.67
CA ASP A 41 -3.77 7.81 -8.11
C ASP A 41 -5.18 7.58 -8.68
N VAL A 42 -5.25 7.15 -9.95
CA VAL A 42 -6.53 6.90 -10.65
C VAL A 42 -6.58 5.49 -11.19
N MET A 43 -7.67 4.79 -10.89
CA MET A 43 -7.98 3.51 -11.47
C MET A 43 -9.02 3.69 -12.59
N VAL A 44 -8.69 3.23 -13.79
CA VAL A 44 -9.60 3.19 -14.94
C VAL A 44 -9.96 1.75 -15.22
N ILE A 45 -11.25 1.45 -15.20
CA ILE A 45 -11.78 0.12 -15.45
C ILE A 45 -12.35 0.08 -16.86
N THR A 46 -11.91 -0.89 -17.63
CA THR A 46 -12.28 -1.07 -19.05
C THR A 46 -12.97 -2.42 -19.29
N LYS A 47 -13.61 -2.55 -20.45
CA LYS A 47 -14.19 -3.83 -20.91
C LYS A 47 -13.13 -4.78 -21.41
N ASP A 48 -12.07 -4.26 -22.02
CA ASP A 48 -11.02 -5.02 -22.68
C ASP A 48 -9.66 -4.51 -22.26
N ARG A 49 -8.69 -5.41 -22.13
CA ARG A 49 -7.30 -5.13 -21.73
C ARG A 49 -6.53 -4.34 -22.78
N ASN A 50 -6.91 -4.43 -24.05
CA ASN A 50 -6.15 -3.89 -25.20
C ASN A 50 -6.42 -2.42 -25.50
N ILE A 51 -7.12 -1.71 -24.61
CA ILE A 51 -7.40 -0.29 -24.81
C ILE A 51 -6.17 0.51 -24.38
N PRO A 52 -5.44 1.15 -25.33
CA PRO A 52 -4.23 1.87 -25.02
C PRO A 52 -4.57 3.26 -24.46
N ILE A 53 -5.02 3.30 -23.19
CA ILE A 53 -5.20 4.57 -22.49
C ILE A 53 -3.82 5.12 -22.15
N LYS A 54 -3.41 6.20 -22.83
CA LYS A 54 -2.13 6.87 -22.61
C LYS A 54 -2.39 8.27 -22.09
N ILE A 55 -2.46 8.42 -20.80
CA ILE A 55 -2.53 9.71 -20.13
C ILE A 55 -1.14 10.02 -19.57
N LYS A 56 -0.53 11.09 -20.08
CA LYS A 56 0.74 11.64 -19.56
C LYS A 56 0.45 13.00 -18.97
N GLU A 57 0.20 13.04 -17.71
CA GLU A 57 -0.04 14.27 -16.96
C GLU A 57 0.84 14.28 -15.71
N PRO A 58 1.60 15.34 -15.44
CA PRO A 58 2.38 15.46 -14.22
C PRO A 58 1.49 15.24 -12.97
N ASN A 59 2.00 14.51 -12.01
CA ASN A 59 1.33 14.18 -10.75
C ASN A 59 0.01 13.38 -10.90
N LEU A 60 -0.17 12.67 -12.01
CA LEU A 60 -1.29 11.76 -12.22
C LEU A 60 -0.76 10.37 -12.55
N ASP A 61 -1.00 9.41 -11.66
CA ASP A 61 -0.69 8.00 -11.87
C ASP A 61 -1.96 7.24 -12.26
N VAL A 62 -1.99 6.70 -13.48
CA VAL A 62 -3.17 6.05 -14.04
C VAL A 62 -2.89 4.57 -14.25
N ILE A 63 -3.63 3.74 -13.53
CA ILE A 63 -3.63 2.29 -13.71
C ILE A 63 -4.90 1.90 -14.46
N VAL A 64 -4.75 1.10 -15.53
CA VAL A 64 -5.86 0.59 -16.33
C VAL A 64 -6.04 -0.89 -16.06
N PHE A 65 -7.27 -1.29 -15.71
CA PHE A 65 -7.64 -2.67 -15.46
C PHE A 65 -8.87 -3.07 -16.24
N GLU A 66 -8.85 -4.28 -16.78
CA GLU A 66 -10.07 -4.96 -17.24
C GLU A 66 -10.92 -5.38 -16.03
N LEU A 67 -12.23 -5.21 -16.09
CA LEU A 67 -13.14 -5.45 -14.96
C LEU A 67 -13.00 -6.85 -14.36
N ASP A 68 -13.02 -7.90 -15.20
CA ASP A 68 -12.97 -9.28 -14.72
C ASP A 68 -11.60 -9.61 -14.14
N LYS A 69 -10.51 -9.06 -14.71
CA LYS A 69 -9.16 -9.21 -14.17
C LYS A 69 -8.99 -8.51 -12.83
N LEU A 70 -9.63 -7.36 -12.63
CA LEU A 70 -9.61 -6.69 -11.32
C LEU A 70 -10.38 -7.51 -10.28
N LYS A 71 -11.54 -8.08 -10.64
CA LYS A 71 -12.30 -8.99 -9.76
C LYS A 71 -11.49 -10.22 -9.35
N GLU A 72 -10.75 -10.82 -10.28
CA GLU A 72 -9.82 -11.94 -9.99
C GLU A 72 -8.67 -11.48 -9.08
N ALA A 73 -8.06 -10.32 -9.39
CA ALA A 73 -6.93 -9.79 -8.64
C ALA A 73 -7.30 -9.43 -7.19
N ILE A 74 -8.49 -8.87 -6.95
CA ILE A 74 -9.00 -8.59 -5.60
C ILE A 74 -9.07 -9.87 -4.77
N LYS A 75 -9.54 -10.97 -5.34
CA LYS A 75 -9.66 -12.26 -4.65
C LYS A 75 -8.31 -12.93 -4.43
N LYS A 76 -7.40 -12.84 -5.39
CA LYS A 76 -6.12 -13.54 -5.37
C LYS A 76 -5.03 -12.79 -4.61
N TYR A 77 -5.03 -11.45 -4.70
CA TYR A 77 -4.03 -10.57 -4.10
C TYR A 77 -4.69 -9.42 -3.30
N PRO A 78 -5.49 -9.74 -2.28
CA PRO A 78 -6.31 -8.76 -1.58
C PRO A 78 -5.50 -7.66 -0.90
N VAL A 79 -4.32 -7.95 -0.38
CA VAL A 79 -3.44 -6.94 0.25
C VAL A 79 -3.14 -5.78 -0.70
N MET A 80 -3.04 -6.08 -1.99
CA MET A 80 -2.73 -5.06 -3.00
C MET A 80 -3.99 -4.36 -3.55
N TYR A 81 -5.02 -5.13 -3.93
CA TYR A 81 -6.13 -4.61 -4.72
C TYR A 81 -7.40 -4.33 -3.91
N TYR A 82 -7.68 -5.12 -2.86
CA TYR A 82 -8.87 -4.91 -2.05
C TYR A 82 -8.84 -3.54 -1.37
N GLN A 83 -7.68 -3.17 -0.78
CA GLN A 83 -7.50 -1.87 -0.14
C GLN A 83 -7.73 -0.71 -1.11
N ILE A 84 -7.14 -0.76 -2.32
CA ILE A 84 -7.29 0.25 -3.36
C ILE A 84 -8.76 0.48 -3.70
N VAL A 85 -9.51 -0.60 -3.83
CA VAL A 85 -10.94 -0.53 -4.16
C VAL A 85 -11.76 -0.01 -2.97
N GLN A 86 -11.46 -0.45 -1.74
CA GLN A 86 -12.21 -0.02 -0.55
C GLN A 86 -12.11 1.49 -0.29
N GLU A 87 -10.94 2.08 -0.53
CA GLU A 87 -10.76 3.53 -0.40
C GLU A 87 -11.20 4.32 -1.63
N GLY A 88 -11.53 3.63 -2.74
CA GLY A 88 -11.86 4.24 -4.02
C GLY A 88 -13.01 5.24 -3.96
N GLU A 89 -12.77 6.49 -4.36
CA GLU A 89 -13.77 7.53 -4.58
C GLU A 89 -14.23 7.53 -6.05
N PRO A 90 -15.48 7.15 -6.35
CA PRO A 90 -15.93 7.03 -7.73
C PRO A 90 -16.01 8.39 -8.44
N LEU A 91 -15.51 8.43 -9.69
CA LEU A 91 -15.68 9.54 -10.63
C LEU A 91 -16.68 9.19 -11.72
N ILE A 92 -16.62 7.97 -12.24
CA ILE A 92 -17.52 7.44 -13.29
C ILE A 92 -18.04 6.10 -12.80
N ASN A 93 -19.35 5.89 -12.89
CA ASN A 93 -20.07 4.67 -12.58
C ASN A 93 -19.82 4.13 -11.16
N ALA A 94 -20.30 4.88 -10.17
CA ALA A 94 -20.23 4.52 -8.76
C ALA A 94 -20.79 3.11 -8.45
N TYR A 95 -21.78 2.64 -9.20
CA TYR A 95 -22.37 1.32 -9.01
C TYR A 95 -21.34 0.20 -9.18
N VAL A 96 -20.51 0.25 -10.22
CA VAL A 96 -19.46 -0.77 -10.46
C VAL A 96 -18.39 -0.70 -9.36
N VAL A 97 -18.04 0.50 -8.90
CA VAL A 97 -17.07 0.66 -7.79
C VAL A 97 -17.62 0.04 -6.51
N GLU A 98 -18.89 0.26 -6.19
CA GLU A 98 -19.53 -0.37 -5.02
C GLU A 98 -19.66 -1.88 -5.16
N GLU A 99 -19.94 -2.40 -6.37
CA GLU A 99 -19.93 -3.85 -6.65
C GLU A 99 -18.55 -4.46 -6.34
N LEU A 100 -17.47 -3.79 -6.76
CA LEU A 100 -16.10 -4.22 -6.47
C LEU A 100 -15.77 -4.19 -4.97
N LYS A 101 -16.23 -3.18 -4.23
CA LYS A 101 -16.07 -3.09 -2.76
C LYS A 101 -16.76 -4.23 -2.02
N ASN A 102 -17.84 -4.76 -2.56
CA ASN A 102 -18.60 -5.86 -1.98
C ASN A 102 -18.04 -7.26 -2.31
N ILE A 103 -16.94 -7.36 -3.05
CA ILE A 103 -16.29 -8.65 -3.32
C ILE A 103 -15.82 -9.27 -2.00
N LYS A 104 -16.27 -10.48 -1.72
CA LYS A 104 -15.80 -11.24 -0.56
C LYS A 104 -14.40 -11.75 -0.81
N VAL A 105 -13.55 -11.53 0.18
CA VAL A 105 -12.17 -12.03 0.24
C VAL A 105 -12.11 -13.13 1.29
N GLU A 106 -11.60 -14.28 0.90
CA GLU A 106 -11.44 -15.41 1.81
C GLU A 106 -10.12 -15.32 2.59
N ASN A 107 -10.10 -15.83 3.83
CA ASN A 107 -8.89 -15.84 4.66
C ASN A 107 -7.70 -16.51 3.93
N GLU A 108 -7.98 -17.56 3.17
CA GLU A 108 -6.97 -18.30 2.39
C GLU A 108 -6.18 -17.41 1.42
N SER A 109 -6.82 -16.35 0.91
CA SER A 109 -6.19 -15.42 -0.04
C SER A 109 -4.99 -14.65 0.55
N PHE A 110 -4.88 -14.59 1.88
CA PHE A 110 -3.77 -13.91 2.57
C PHE A 110 -2.59 -14.83 2.86
N LYS A 111 -2.74 -16.16 2.77
CA LYS A 111 -1.68 -17.13 3.09
C LYS A 111 -0.41 -16.89 2.29
N TYR A 112 -0.56 -16.61 1.00
CA TYR A 112 0.59 -16.34 0.15
C TYR A 112 1.39 -15.13 0.65
N TYR A 113 0.72 -14.03 0.99
CA TYR A 113 1.39 -12.83 1.50
C TYR A 113 2.10 -13.08 2.84
N ILE A 114 1.48 -13.85 3.72
CA ILE A 114 2.05 -14.23 5.02
C ILE A 114 3.30 -15.09 4.82
N SER A 115 3.23 -16.11 3.96
CA SER A 115 4.37 -16.97 3.63
C SER A 115 5.53 -16.17 3.04
N GLU A 116 5.25 -15.35 2.04
CA GLU A 116 6.24 -14.47 1.40
C GLU A 116 6.87 -13.49 2.43
N THR A 117 6.06 -12.95 3.36
CA THR A 117 6.55 -12.07 4.41
C THR A 117 7.56 -12.80 5.31
N LYS A 118 7.30 -14.06 5.66
CA LYS A 118 8.20 -14.88 6.50
C LYS A 118 9.54 -15.16 5.82
N GLU A 119 9.56 -15.31 4.51
CA GLU A 119 10.81 -15.51 3.73
C GLU A 119 11.78 -14.33 3.86
N HIS A 120 11.26 -13.11 4.11
CA HIS A 120 12.09 -11.93 4.31
C HIS A 120 12.64 -11.76 5.73
N PHE A 121 12.18 -12.54 6.71
CA PHE A 121 12.65 -12.38 8.10
C PHE A 121 14.15 -12.63 8.23
N GLN A 122 14.62 -13.72 7.65
CA GLN A 122 16.02 -14.12 7.76
C GLN A 122 16.96 -13.15 7.03
N SER A 123 16.63 -12.77 5.79
CA SER A 123 17.45 -11.83 5.02
C SER A 123 17.50 -10.44 5.65
N ASN A 124 16.37 -9.94 6.18
CA ASN A 124 16.36 -8.67 6.90
C ASN A 124 17.20 -8.74 8.20
N LYS A 125 17.15 -9.87 8.91
CA LYS A 125 17.98 -10.08 10.11
C LYS A 125 19.47 -10.09 9.78
N GLU A 126 19.86 -10.81 8.74
CA GLU A 126 21.25 -10.89 8.29
C GLU A 126 21.81 -9.52 7.90
N LEU A 127 21.03 -8.69 7.19
CA LEU A 127 21.44 -7.34 6.84
C LEU A 127 21.60 -6.44 8.07
N ILE A 128 20.73 -6.57 9.08
CA ILE A 128 20.87 -5.84 10.36
C ILE A 128 22.14 -6.28 11.09
N GLU A 129 22.43 -7.58 11.15
CA GLU A 129 23.63 -8.09 11.81
C GLU A 129 24.91 -7.64 11.07
N LEU A 130 24.90 -7.55 9.74
CA LEU A 130 26.00 -6.99 8.96
C LEU A 130 26.23 -5.50 9.28
N ASP A 131 25.17 -4.71 9.29
CA ASP A 131 25.27 -3.28 9.61
C ASP A 131 25.86 -3.05 11.02
N LYS A 132 25.55 -3.92 12.00
CA LYS A 132 26.07 -3.86 13.37
C LYS A 132 27.58 -3.98 13.46
N LEU A 133 28.23 -4.67 12.52
CA LEU A 133 29.67 -4.83 12.54
C LEU A 133 30.41 -3.50 12.30
N ASP A 134 29.78 -2.59 11.55
CA ASP A 134 30.43 -1.38 11.06
C ASP A 134 29.84 -0.08 11.62
N SER A 135 28.63 -0.09 12.20
CA SER A 135 27.93 1.13 12.60
C SER A 135 26.89 0.91 13.71
N GLU A 136 26.59 1.97 14.46
CA GLU A 136 25.40 2.04 15.33
C GLU A 136 24.11 2.38 14.55
N TYR A 137 24.26 2.75 13.27
CA TYR A 137 23.17 3.18 12.40
C TYR A 137 23.01 2.25 11.20
N VAL A 138 21.78 2.10 10.76
CA VAL A 138 21.43 1.34 9.57
C VAL A 138 22.13 1.93 8.34
N MET A 139 22.83 1.09 7.60
CA MET A 139 23.43 1.38 6.30
C MET A 139 22.60 0.75 5.17
N SER A 140 22.02 -0.42 5.43
CA SER A 140 21.16 -1.19 4.52
C SER A 140 19.70 -0.71 4.63
N TYR A 141 19.38 0.49 4.16
CA TYR A 141 18.01 1.03 4.24
C TYR A 141 16.94 0.19 3.53
N SER A 142 17.33 -0.74 2.68
CA SER A 142 16.44 -1.75 2.11
C SER A 142 15.72 -2.58 3.18
N VAL A 143 16.34 -2.79 4.34
CA VAL A 143 15.72 -3.46 5.50
C VAL A 143 14.52 -2.66 6.01
N ILE A 144 14.69 -1.34 6.18
CA ILE A 144 13.62 -0.44 6.63
C ILE A 144 12.47 -0.45 5.62
N TYR A 145 12.82 -0.32 4.33
CA TYR A 145 11.82 -0.37 3.25
C TYR A 145 11.05 -1.69 3.24
N SER A 146 11.76 -2.81 3.22
CA SER A 146 11.18 -4.16 3.20
C SER A 146 10.26 -4.39 4.42
N THR A 147 10.73 -4.02 5.62
CA THR A 147 9.99 -4.25 6.86
C THR A 147 8.74 -3.38 6.95
N ILE A 148 8.82 -2.09 6.62
CA ILE A 148 7.63 -1.19 6.58
C ILE A 148 6.63 -1.66 5.52
N LEU A 149 7.09 -2.04 4.33
CA LEU A 149 6.22 -2.55 3.28
C LEU A 149 5.43 -3.78 3.75
N ARG A 150 6.11 -4.73 4.40
CA ARG A 150 5.48 -5.94 4.94
C ARG A 150 4.55 -5.65 6.12
N LEU A 151 4.94 -4.77 7.04
CA LEU A 151 4.08 -4.33 8.13
C LEU A 151 2.80 -3.65 7.64
N ARG A 152 2.87 -2.83 6.60
CA ARG A 152 1.68 -2.25 5.96
C ARG A 152 0.74 -3.34 5.44
N GLY A 153 1.27 -4.36 4.79
CA GLY A 153 0.46 -5.49 4.31
C GLY A 153 -0.17 -6.29 5.45
N ILE A 154 0.58 -6.59 6.52
CA ILE A 154 0.06 -7.24 7.73
C ILE A 154 -1.04 -6.40 8.38
N PHE A 155 -0.86 -5.08 8.45
CA PHE A 155 -1.87 -4.17 8.95
C PHE A 155 -3.14 -4.14 8.07
N ILE A 156 -2.99 -4.14 6.74
CA ILE A 156 -4.12 -4.24 5.81
C ILE A 156 -4.89 -5.55 6.05
N ILE A 157 -4.21 -6.69 6.23
CA ILE A 157 -4.86 -7.96 6.54
C ILE A 157 -5.70 -7.85 7.81
N LYS A 158 -5.15 -7.27 8.90
CA LYS A 158 -5.89 -7.06 10.15
C LYS A 158 -7.16 -6.23 9.92
N TYR A 159 -7.06 -5.15 9.15
CA TYR A 159 -8.19 -4.26 8.88
C TYR A 159 -9.25 -4.91 8.00
N VAL A 160 -8.84 -5.62 6.95
CA VAL A 160 -9.78 -6.37 6.09
C VAL A 160 -10.54 -7.42 6.88
N LEU A 161 -9.84 -8.19 7.72
CA LEU A 161 -10.45 -9.22 8.55
C LEU A 161 -11.38 -8.65 9.63
N ASN A 162 -11.13 -7.43 10.10
CA ASN A 162 -11.99 -6.74 11.06
C ASN A 162 -13.04 -5.83 10.40
N LYS A 163 -13.08 -5.74 9.06
CA LYS A 163 -13.97 -4.85 8.28
C LYS A 163 -13.78 -3.36 8.63
N GLU A 164 -12.57 -2.96 8.89
CA GLU A 164 -12.18 -1.58 9.16
C GLU A 164 -11.60 -0.91 7.91
N LYS A 165 -11.45 0.42 7.96
CA LYS A 165 -10.81 1.17 6.88
C LYS A 165 -9.36 1.48 7.22
N PHE A 166 -8.46 1.25 6.25
CA PHE A 166 -7.07 1.64 6.38
C PHE A 166 -6.91 3.16 6.42
N SER A 167 -5.97 3.65 7.27
CA SER A 167 -5.41 4.99 7.17
C SER A 167 -3.94 4.97 7.59
N ASN A 168 -3.14 5.93 7.10
CA ASN A 168 -1.75 6.04 7.53
C ASN A 168 -1.66 6.41 9.01
N LYS A 169 -2.61 7.20 9.52
CA LYS A 169 -2.70 7.55 10.93
C LYS A 169 -2.92 6.31 11.80
N ALA A 170 -3.88 5.47 11.45
CA ALA A 170 -4.15 4.23 12.18
C ALA A 170 -2.96 3.25 12.11
N PHE A 171 -2.24 3.20 10.99
CA PHE A 171 -1.00 2.43 10.87
C PHE A 171 0.09 2.95 11.81
N GLN A 172 0.28 4.26 11.89
CA GLN A 172 1.21 4.88 12.85
C GLN A 172 0.84 4.57 14.28
N GLU A 173 -0.42 4.80 14.67
CA GLU A 173 -0.94 4.54 16.02
C GLU A 173 -0.75 3.07 16.42
N TRP A 174 -0.95 2.15 15.49
CA TRP A 174 -0.69 0.73 15.72
C TRP A 174 0.77 0.43 16.01
N LEU A 175 1.73 0.94 15.22
CA LEU A 175 3.16 0.71 15.46
C LEU A 175 3.65 1.37 16.76
N ILE A 176 3.08 2.52 17.13
CA ILE A 176 3.35 3.17 18.42
C ILE A 176 2.83 2.31 19.57
N GLY A 177 1.62 1.76 19.44
CA GLY A 177 1.06 0.82 20.41
C GLY A 177 1.90 -0.45 20.59
N ASP A 178 2.61 -0.88 19.54
CA ASP A 178 3.54 -2.01 19.56
C ASP A 178 4.98 -1.64 20.00
N GLY A 179 5.21 -0.41 20.47
CA GLY A 179 6.42 0.00 21.16
C GLY A 179 7.35 0.91 20.39
N MET A 180 6.98 1.40 19.20
CA MET A 180 7.72 2.48 18.53
C MET A 180 7.39 3.84 19.18
N THR A 181 8.37 4.74 19.20
CA THR A 181 8.10 6.15 19.47
C THR A 181 7.65 6.87 18.19
N ASN A 182 7.01 8.03 18.33
CA ASN A 182 6.66 8.88 17.17
C ASN A 182 7.90 9.21 16.32
N GLN A 183 9.02 9.53 16.95
CA GLN A 183 10.26 9.87 16.25
C GLN A 183 10.81 8.69 15.46
N GLU A 184 10.85 7.49 16.04
CA GLU A 184 11.29 6.26 15.36
C GLU A 184 10.40 5.96 14.15
N PHE A 185 9.08 6.07 14.32
CA PHE A 185 8.14 5.89 13.21
C PHE A 185 8.41 6.87 12.08
N GLU A 186 8.48 8.17 12.37
CA GLU A 186 8.70 9.20 11.35
C GLU A 186 10.03 9.02 10.60
N GLN A 187 11.11 8.63 11.28
CA GLN A 187 12.39 8.34 10.64
C GLN A 187 12.28 7.14 9.68
N CYS A 188 11.71 6.03 10.14
CA CYS A 188 11.53 4.83 9.33
C CYS A 188 10.57 5.06 8.16
N TYR A 189 9.44 5.74 8.40
CA TYR A 189 8.43 5.99 7.39
C TYR A 189 8.90 6.98 6.33
N THR A 190 9.70 7.97 6.73
CA THR A 190 10.34 8.90 5.79
C THR A 190 11.34 8.17 4.90
N ALA A 191 12.19 7.30 5.47
CA ALA A 191 13.12 6.49 4.68
C ALA A 191 12.38 5.58 3.70
N TYR A 192 11.31 4.91 4.15
CA TYR A 192 10.43 4.10 3.31
C TYR A 192 9.87 4.89 2.11
N ARG A 193 9.33 6.11 2.34
CA ARG A 193 8.77 6.96 1.28
C ARG A 193 9.83 7.42 0.28
N ILE A 194 11.02 7.77 0.74
CA ILE A 194 12.12 8.20 -0.12
C ILE A 194 12.52 7.08 -1.07
N ILE A 195 12.70 5.85 -0.56
CA ILE A 195 13.05 4.69 -1.38
C ILE A 195 11.92 4.34 -2.34
N ARG A 196 10.68 4.32 -1.87
CA ARG A 196 9.51 4.06 -2.71
C ARG A 196 9.44 5.01 -3.92
N ASN A 197 9.84 6.25 -3.72
CA ASN A 197 9.84 7.28 -4.76
C ASN A 197 11.16 7.33 -5.56
N ASN A 198 12.01 6.30 -5.47
CA ASN A 198 13.31 6.21 -6.15
C ASN A 198 14.22 7.42 -5.90
N LYS A 199 14.19 7.97 -4.69
CA LYS A 199 15.05 9.09 -4.28
C LYS A 199 16.17 8.60 -3.35
N ASP A 200 17.30 9.29 -3.37
CA ASP A 200 18.42 8.99 -2.47
C ASP A 200 18.11 9.41 -1.04
N ILE A 201 18.43 8.54 -0.09
CA ILE A 201 18.35 8.87 1.33
C ILE A 201 19.48 9.81 1.70
N LYS A 202 19.14 10.99 2.19
CA LYS A 202 20.10 11.98 2.68
C LYS A 202 19.71 12.38 4.10
N ASN A 203 20.71 12.41 4.99
CA ASN A 203 20.58 12.96 6.36
C ASN A 203 19.57 12.25 7.30
N ILE A 204 19.14 11.04 7.00
CA ILE A 204 18.33 10.23 7.92
C ILE A 204 19.25 9.24 8.62
N LYS A 205 19.26 9.25 9.95
CA LYS A 205 20.01 8.29 10.76
C LYS A 205 19.02 7.46 11.57
N ILE A 206 18.94 6.18 11.28
CA ILE A 206 18.11 5.22 12.00
C ILE A 206 19.03 4.31 12.79
N LYS A 207 18.86 4.24 14.11
CA LYS A 207 19.64 3.33 14.94
C LYS A 207 19.31 1.88 14.58
N ILE A 208 20.29 1.01 14.66
CA ILE A 208 20.10 -0.44 14.43
C ILE A 208 19.05 -1.01 15.38
N SER A 209 19.03 -0.59 16.65
CA SER A 209 18.01 -1.02 17.61
C SER A 209 16.57 -0.70 17.17
N VAL A 210 16.38 0.35 16.37
CA VAL A 210 15.05 0.69 15.79
C VAL A 210 14.68 -0.27 14.65
N ALA A 211 15.66 -0.63 13.81
CA ALA A 211 15.44 -1.64 12.75
C ALA A 211 15.12 -3.01 13.34
N GLU A 212 15.83 -3.42 14.40
CA GLU A 212 15.53 -4.65 15.15
C GLU A 212 14.14 -4.64 15.75
N LYS A 213 13.77 -3.53 16.41
CA LYS A 213 12.41 -3.34 16.97
C LYS A 213 11.36 -3.50 15.89
N LEU A 214 11.53 -2.85 14.75
CA LEU A 214 10.61 -2.90 13.63
C LEU A 214 10.45 -4.32 13.08
N LEU A 215 11.58 -5.04 12.91
CA LEU A 215 11.58 -6.44 12.46
C LEU A 215 10.88 -7.36 13.49
N ASN A 216 11.13 -7.15 14.78
CA ASN A 216 10.48 -7.93 15.85
C ASN A 216 8.96 -7.71 15.87
N ILE A 217 8.48 -6.48 15.64
CA ILE A 217 7.05 -6.19 15.48
C ILE A 217 6.51 -6.97 14.28
N LEU A 218 7.19 -6.96 13.15
CA LEU A 218 6.76 -7.69 11.95
C LEU A 218 6.64 -9.21 12.23
N ILE A 219 7.63 -9.81 12.86
CA ILE A 219 7.64 -11.24 13.21
C ILE A 219 6.48 -11.57 14.16
N LYS A 220 6.31 -10.78 15.24
CA LYS A 220 5.24 -10.92 16.22
C LYS A 220 3.87 -10.86 15.56
N GLU A 221 3.61 -9.81 14.80
CA GLU A 221 2.30 -9.55 14.22
C GLU A 221 1.94 -10.55 13.11
N THR A 222 2.93 -11.00 12.34
CA THR A 222 2.73 -12.09 11.36
C THR A 222 2.34 -13.38 12.06
N SER A 223 3.01 -13.73 13.16
CA SER A 223 2.71 -14.93 13.94
C SER A 223 1.33 -14.87 14.60
N VAL A 224 0.90 -13.69 15.09
CA VAL A 224 -0.44 -13.49 15.66
C VAL A 224 -1.53 -13.74 14.62
N ILE A 225 -1.38 -13.20 13.41
CA ILE A 225 -2.34 -13.42 12.33
C ILE A 225 -2.37 -14.91 11.93
N GLU A 226 -1.20 -15.52 11.79
CA GLU A 226 -1.09 -16.93 11.41
C GLU A 226 -1.79 -17.83 12.45
N ALA A 227 -1.53 -17.62 13.73
CA ALA A 227 -2.15 -18.39 14.80
C ALA A 227 -3.68 -18.20 14.85
N LYS A 228 -4.16 -16.96 14.69
CA LYS A 228 -5.59 -16.64 14.80
C LYS A 228 -6.42 -17.17 13.64
N HIS A 229 -5.87 -17.19 12.42
CA HIS A 229 -6.62 -17.45 11.19
C HIS A 229 -6.26 -18.75 10.49
N TYR A 230 -5.09 -19.34 10.79
CA TYR A 230 -4.56 -20.54 10.12
C TYR A 230 -4.02 -21.60 11.10
N GLY A 231 -3.91 -21.28 12.39
CA GLY A 231 -3.60 -22.27 13.42
C GLY A 231 -4.72 -23.31 13.51
N LYS A 232 -4.33 -24.58 13.44
CA LYS A 232 -5.23 -25.72 13.70
C LYS A 232 -5.37 -25.95 15.17
#